data_fdd9b2f23a320240485c8fe6d1d08989
#
_entry.id   fdd9b2f23a320240485c8fe6d1d08989
#
_cell.length_a   1.000
_cell.length_b   1.000
_cell.length_c   1.000
_cell.angle_alpha   90.00
_cell.angle_beta   90.00
_cell.angle_gamma   90.00
#
_symmetry.space_group_name_H-M   'P 1'
#
loop_
_entity.id
_entity.type
_entity.pdbx_description
1 polymer ?
#
loop_
_entity_poly.entity_id
_entity_poly.type
_entity_poly.pdbx_seq_one_letter_code
_entity_poly.pdbx_strand_id
1 'polypeptide(L)'
;VVPANALGLCYDPSHMARLGIDYLRVLREFGDRVHHVHAKDTAFDDEVLYLTGQMPFTFGAPAFKCSEGWWRYCLPGYGVVDWRSIVTDLLALGRDPVFSIELEDGVYMDDEDGNRRGLLASLDYLRSVSR
;
A
#
# COMPACT_ATOMS: atom_id res chain seq x y z
N VAL A 1 -13.21 -21.65 15.74
CA VAL A 1 -11.96 -20.87 15.85
C VAL A 1 -10.94 -21.50 14.93
N VAL A 2 -10.39 -20.75 13.99
CA VAL A 2 -9.35 -21.24 13.08
C VAL A 2 -8.01 -21.21 13.83
N PRO A 3 -7.23 -22.31 13.84
CA PRO A 3 -5.91 -22.32 14.47
C PRO A 3 -4.99 -21.25 13.87
N ALA A 4 -4.14 -20.64 14.69
CA ALA A 4 -3.24 -19.57 14.27
C ALA A 4 -2.29 -19.97 13.13
N ASN A 5 -1.95 -21.26 13.03
CA ASN A 5 -1.09 -21.80 11.99
C ASN A 5 -1.82 -22.21 10.70
N ALA A 6 -3.15 -22.13 10.66
CA ALA A 6 -3.96 -22.54 9.50
C ALA A 6 -4.18 -21.40 8.48
N LEU A 7 -3.92 -20.15 8.88
CA LEU A 7 -4.09 -18.98 8.02
C LEU A 7 -2.84 -18.09 8.10
N GLY A 8 -2.26 -17.79 6.94
CA GLY A 8 -1.29 -16.72 6.78
C GLY A 8 -1.97 -15.39 6.50
N LEU A 9 -1.21 -14.33 6.64
CA LEU A 9 -1.63 -12.97 6.33
C LEU A 9 -0.94 -12.52 5.04
N CYS A 10 -1.73 -12.09 4.06
CA CYS A 10 -1.28 -11.24 2.97
C CYS A 10 -1.41 -9.79 3.47
N TYR A 11 -0.28 -9.17 3.77
CA TYR A 11 -0.24 -7.85 4.37
C TYR A 11 -0.25 -6.77 3.29
N ASP A 12 -1.26 -5.91 3.33
CA ASP A 12 -1.40 -4.77 2.44
C ASP A 12 -1.57 -3.48 3.26
N PRO A 13 -0.49 -2.70 3.44
CA PRO A 13 -0.54 -1.47 4.23
C PRO A 13 -1.38 -0.36 3.59
N SER A 14 -1.53 -0.37 2.27
CA SER A 14 -2.24 0.67 1.52
C SER A 14 -3.73 0.73 1.88
N HIS A 15 -4.37 -0.44 1.97
CA HIS A 15 -5.77 -0.53 2.40
C HIS A 15 -5.97 -0.06 3.83
N MET A 16 -5.04 -0.41 4.73
CA MET A 16 -5.10 0.00 6.12
C MET A 16 -4.89 1.51 6.28
N ALA A 17 -3.88 2.07 5.60
CA ALA A 17 -3.62 3.50 5.59
C ALA A 17 -4.84 4.29 5.13
N ARG A 18 -5.47 3.89 4.01
CA ARG A 18 -6.70 4.50 3.50
C ARG A 18 -7.84 4.52 4.51
N LEU A 19 -7.96 3.47 5.31
CA LEU A 19 -9.01 3.34 6.33
C LEU A 19 -8.64 3.97 7.67
N GLY A 20 -7.45 4.59 7.80
CA GLY A 20 -6.97 5.17 9.05
C GLY A 20 -6.57 4.11 10.09
N ILE A 21 -6.31 2.88 9.64
CA ILE A 21 -5.82 1.79 10.50
C ILE A 21 -4.30 1.91 10.61
N ASP A 22 -3.77 1.84 11.83
CA ASP A 22 -2.33 1.80 12.09
C ASP A 22 -1.73 0.48 11.57
N TYR A 23 -1.27 0.53 10.32
CA TYR A 23 -0.71 -0.64 9.63
C TYR A 23 0.60 -1.13 10.27
N LEU A 24 1.42 -0.25 10.86
CA LEU A 24 2.63 -0.68 11.57
C LEU A 24 2.29 -1.42 12.88
N ARG A 25 1.26 -0.99 13.58
CA ARG A 25 0.77 -1.72 14.75
C ARG A 25 0.24 -3.09 14.35
N VAL A 26 -0.55 -3.19 13.28
CA VAL A 26 -1.03 -4.49 12.76
C VAL A 26 0.16 -5.40 12.42
N LEU A 27 1.21 -4.86 11.79
CA LEU A 27 2.41 -5.62 11.47
C LEU A 27 3.11 -6.14 12.74
N ARG A 28 3.24 -5.32 13.77
CA ARG A 28 3.88 -5.72 15.05
C ARG A 28 3.07 -6.75 15.83
N GLU A 29 1.74 -6.67 15.75
CA GLU A 29 0.85 -7.62 16.44
C GLU A 29 0.70 -8.96 15.70
N PHE A 30 0.78 -8.99 14.37
CA PHE A 30 0.49 -10.17 13.54
C PHE A 30 1.58 -10.52 12.55
N GLY A 31 2.76 -9.91 12.64
CA GLY A 31 3.83 -10.08 11.68
C GLY A 31 4.39 -11.50 11.58
N ASP A 32 4.27 -12.30 12.65
CA ASP A 32 4.60 -13.73 12.66
C ASP A 32 3.75 -14.54 11.66
N ARG A 33 2.62 -14.00 11.24
CA ARG A 33 1.70 -14.61 10.27
C ARG A 33 1.83 -14.03 8.85
N VAL A 34 2.65 -13.01 8.64
CA VAL A 34 2.86 -12.41 7.33
C VAL A 34 3.71 -13.33 6.47
N HIS A 35 3.14 -13.80 5.37
CA HIS A 35 3.81 -14.64 4.38
C HIS A 35 3.97 -13.95 3.04
N HIS A 36 3.20 -12.90 2.81
CA HIS A 36 3.14 -12.16 1.55
C HIS A 36 2.83 -10.69 1.83
N VAL A 37 3.42 -9.79 1.07
CA VAL A 37 3.18 -8.35 1.17
C VAL A 37 2.77 -7.81 -0.20
N HIS A 38 1.65 -7.12 -0.25
CA HIS A 38 1.31 -6.30 -1.40
C HIS A 38 2.01 -4.95 -1.30
N ALA A 39 2.91 -4.71 -2.23
CA ALA A 39 3.66 -3.47 -2.32
C ALA A 39 2.88 -2.46 -3.17
N LYS A 40 1.98 -1.78 -2.50
CA LYS A 40 1.13 -0.72 -2.99
C LYS A 40 1.03 0.37 -1.93
N ASP A 41 0.95 1.61 -2.34
CA ASP A 41 0.87 2.76 -1.44
C ASP A 41 -0.44 3.52 -1.60
N THR A 42 -0.71 4.44 -0.70
CA THR A 42 -1.89 5.32 -0.74
C THR A 42 -1.42 6.75 -0.58
N ALA A 43 -1.86 7.62 -1.47
CA ALA A 43 -1.69 9.06 -1.36
C ALA A 43 -3.02 9.72 -0.99
N PHE A 44 -2.96 10.78 -0.18
CA PHE A 44 -4.11 11.60 0.18
C PHE A 44 -4.05 12.94 -0.54
N ASP A 45 -5.24 13.46 -0.88
CA ASP A 45 -5.44 14.84 -1.26
C ASP A 45 -5.99 15.57 -0.03
N ASP A 46 -5.11 16.26 0.68
CA ASP A 46 -5.42 16.91 1.95
C ASP A 46 -6.45 18.03 1.79
N GLU A 47 -6.47 18.71 0.63
CA GLU A 47 -7.45 19.76 0.36
C GLU A 47 -8.85 19.17 0.16
N VAL A 48 -8.95 18.11 -0.62
CA VAL A 48 -10.23 17.41 -0.81
C VAL A 48 -10.68 16.78 0.51
N LEU A 49 -9.78 16.17 1.28
CA LEU A 49 -10.08 15.61 2.59
C LEU A 49 -10.59 16.67 3.57
N TYR A 50 -9.99 17.87 3.57
CA TYR A 50 -10.45 19.00 4.37
C TYR A 50 -11.86 19.46 4.00
N LEU A 51 -12.16 19.54 2.69
CA LEU A 51 -13.44 20.05 2.20
C LEU A 51 -14.59 19.05 2.35
N THR A 52 -14.31 17.75 2.19
CA THR A 52 -15.36 16.71 2.08
C THR A 52 -15.32 15.67 3.20
N GLY A 53 -14.26 15.65 4.00
CA GLY A 53 -14.01 14.54 4.93
C GLY A 53 -13.79 13.23 4.20
N GLN A 54 -13.95 12.12 4.91
CA GLN A 54 -13.81 10.77 4.35
C GLN A 54 -15.09 10.27 3.64
N MET A 55 -15.94 11.17 3.21
CA MET A 55 -17.17 10.78 2.51
C MET A 55 -16.84 10.33 1.09
N PRO A 56 -17.38 9.18 0.66
CA PRO A 56 -17.27 8.78 -0.73
C PRO A 56 -17.93 9.81 -1.65
N PHE A 57 -17.32 10.06 -2.81
CA PHE A 57 -17.93 10.92 -3.81
C PHE A 57 -19.22 10.28 -4.34
N THR A 58 -20.35 10.94 -4.09
CA THR A 58 -21.63 10.51 -4.62
C THR A 58 -21.94 11.14 -5.98
N PHE A 59 -21.14 12.15 -6.41
CA PHE A 59 -21.38 12.90 -7.64
C PHE A 59 -20.07 13.02 -8.43
N GLY A 60 -20.08 12.50 -9.64
CA GLY A 60 -18.97 12.55 -10.57
C GLY A 60 -18.06 11.31 -10.52
N ALA A 61 -17.26 11.13 -11.56
CA ALA A 61 -16.24 10.09 -11.61
C ALA A 61 -14.99 10.55 -10.84
N PRO A 62 -14.28 9.65 -10.17
CA PRO A 62 -12.99 9.97 -9.57
C PRO A 62 -12.03 10.48 -10.64
N ALA A 63 -11.15 11.42 -10.26
CA ALA A 63 -10.18 12.03 -11.18
C ALA A 63 -9.17 11.02 -11.73
N PHE A 64 -8.92 9.94 -10.99
CA PHE A 64 -7.97 8.88 -11.34
C PHE A 64 -8.61 7.51 -11.18
N LYS A 65 -8.15 6.54 -11.98
CA LYS A 65 -8.41 5.12 -11.72
C LYS A 65 -7.85 4.73 -10.34
N CYS A 66 -8.49 3.78 -9.69
CA CYS A 66 -8.09 3.28 -8.36
C CYS A 66 -8.03 4.40 -7.29
N SER A 67 -9.02 5.30 -7.31
CA SER A 67 -9.13 6.41 -6.39
C SER A 67 -10.58 6.70 -6.00
N GLU A 68 -10.74 7.44 -4.92
CA GLU A 68 -11.96 8.18 -4.58
C GLU A 68 -11.53 9.53 -4.07
N GLY A 69 -12.06 10.58 -4.62
CA GLY A 69 -11.88 11.96 -4.23
C GLY A 69 -10.63 12.34 -3.42
N TRP A 70 -10.62 12.04 -2.14
CA TRP A 70 -9.59 12.44 -1.20
C TRP A 70 -8.40 11.46 -1.10
N TRP A 71 -8.45 10.29 -1.76
CA TRP A 71 -7.36 9.31 -1.77
C TRP A 71 -7.21 8.65 -3.15
N ARG A 72 -6.02 8.15 -3.42
CA ARG A 72 -5.74 7.25 -4.55
C ARG A 72 -4.70 6.21 -4.15
N TYR A 73 -4.72 5.05 -4.78
CA TYR A 73 -3.56 4.17 -4.75
C TYR A 73 -2.46 4.71 -5.63
N CYS A 74 -1.23 4.41 -5.25
CA CYS A 74 -0.05 4.83 -5.97
C CYS A 74 1.10 3.83 -5.77
N LEU A 75 2.20 4.08 -6.50
CA LEU A 75 3.40 3.27 -6.38
C LEU A 75 3.98 3.35 -4.96
N PRO A 76 4.64 2.26 -4.46
CA PRO A 76 5.40 2.30 -3.22
C PRO A 76 6.37 3.48 -3.17
N GLY A 77 6.31 4.25 -2.08
CA GLY A 77 7.12 5.45 -1.87
C GLY A 77 6.55 6.75 -2.46
N TYR A 78 5.40 6.68 -3.12
CA TYR A 78 4.69 7.87 -3.63
C TYR A 78 3.49 8.26 -2.75
N GLY A 79 3.28 7.57 -1.65
CA GLY A 79 2.19 7.78 -0.71
C GLY A 79 2.66 7.94 0.73
N VAL A 80 1.82 7.52 1.67
CA VAL A 80 2.00 7.71 3.11
C VAL A 80 2.55 6.48 3.83
N VAL A 81 2.76 5.37 3.14
CA VAL A 81 3.24 4.12 3.75
C VAL A 81 4.74 4.21 4.06
N ASP A 82 5.10 4.01 5.30
CA ASP A 82 6.49 3.93 5.74
C ASP A 82 7.08 2.54 5.45
N TRP A 83 7.51 2.35 4.22
CA TRP A 83 8.09 1.09 3.74
C TRP A 83 9.38 0.72 4.46
N ARG A 84 10.16 1.69 4.89
CA ARG A 84 11.40 1.44 5.63
C ARG A 84 11.09 0.81 6.99
N SER A 85 10.11 1.35 7.71
CA SER A 85 9.68 0.75 8.99
C SER A 85 9.08 -0.64 8.79
N ILE A 86 8.31 -0.87 7.74
CA ILE A 86 7.75 -2.20 7.42
C ILE A 86 8.88 -3.22 7.20
N VAL A 87 9.87 -2.92 6.37
CA VAL A 87 11.00 -3.81 6.10
C VAL A 87 11.78 -4.07 7.39
N THR A 88 12.05 -3.02 8.18
CA THR A 88 12.78 -3.13 9.45
C THR A 88 12.04 -4.03 10.44
N ASP A 89 10.73 -3.85 10.62
CA ASP A 89 9.92 -4.63 11.54
C ASP A 89 9.84 -6.11 11.09
N LEU A 90 9.69 -6.39 9.79
CA LEU A 90 9.70 -7.76 9.25
C LEU A 90 11.04 -8.46 9.48
N LEU A 91 12.15 -7.79 9.21
CA LEU A 91 13.49 -8.34 9.46
C LEU A 91 13.72 -8.61 10.95
N ALA A 92 13.28 -7.71 11.83
CA ALA A 92 13.37 -7.91 13.28
C ALA A 92 12.57 -9.11 13.78
N LEU A 93 11.47 -9.44 13.08
CA LEU A 93 10.66 -10.64 13.34
C LEU A 93 11.23 -11.91 12.66
N GLY A 94 12.37 -11.81 12.00
CA GLY A 94 12.98 -12.93 11.25
C GLY A 94 12.12 -13.36 10.04
N ARG A 95 11.36 -12.42 9.46
CA ARG A 95 10.50 -12.67 8.30
C ARG A 95 11.15 -12.18 7.02
N ASP A 96 10.99 -12.96 5.97
CA ASP A 96 11.45 -12.63 4.62
C ASP A 96 10.31 -12.96 3.62
N PRO A 97 9.20 -12.21 3.67
CA PRO A 97 8.06 -12.45 2.81
C PRO A 97 8.34 -11.99 1.38
N VAL A 98 7.59 -12.56 0.44
CA VAL A 98 7.55 -12.06 -0.93
C VAL A 98 6.82 -10.71 -0.96
N PHE A 99 7.43 -9.72 -1.60
CA PHE A 99 6.80 -8.44 -1.94
C PHE A 99 6.28 -8.50 -3.37
N SER A 100 4.96 -8.49 -3.55
CA SER A 100 4.32 -8.34 -4.85
C SER A 100 3.99 -6.90 -5.12
N ILE A 101 4.58 -6.32 -6.15
CA ILE A 101 4.21 -4.99 -6.60
C ILE A 101 2.82 -5.06 -7.25
N GLU A 102 1.86 -4.37 -6.64
CA GLU A 102 0.54 -4.14 -7.23
C GLU A 102 0.52 -2.78 -7.91
N LEU A 103 0.41 -2.79 -9.23
CA LEU A 103 0.32 -1.58 -10.02
C LEU A 103 -1.14 -1.10 -10.08
N GLU A 104 -1.56 -0.37 -9.06
CA GLU A 104 -2.86 0.28 -8.97
C GLU A 104 -2.70 1.81 -8.90
N ASP A 105 -1.94 2.37 -9.83
CA ASP A 105 -1.73 3.82 -9.92
C ASP A 105 -2.24 4.34 -11.27
N GLY A 106 -3.31 5.13 -11.24
CA GLY A 106 -3.93 5.69 -12.43
C GLY A 106 -3.02 6.52 -13.33
N VAL A 107 -1.88 6.98 -12.80
CA VAL A 107 -0.85 7.71 -13.58
C VAL A 107 -0.09 6.78 -14.53
N TYR A 108 0.00 5.49 -14.20
CA TYR A 108 0.85 4.52 -14.90
C TYR A 108 0.08 3.43 -15.65
N MET A 109 -1.25 3.35 -15.49
CA MET A 109 -2.05 2.21 -15.97
C MET A 109 -2.67 2.42 -17.37
N ASP A 110 -2.34 3.49 -18.09
CA ASP A 110 -3.02 3.79 -19.36
C ASP A 110 -2.44 3.04 -20.56
N ASP A 111 -1.15 2.67 -20.49
CA ASP A 111 -0.47 1.95 -21.56
C ASP A 111 0.62 1.01 -21.03
N GLU A 112 1.16 0.15 -21.91
CA GLU A 112 2.20 -0.81 -21.56
C GLU A 112 3.50 -0.14 -21.10
N ASP A 113 3.87 0.98 -21.69
CA ASP A 113 5.07 1.72 -21.31
C ASP A 113 4.92 2.37 -19.93
N GLY A 114 3.75 2.93 -19.62
CA GLY A 114 3.37 3.39 -18.28
C GLY A 114 3.47 2.27 -17.25
N ASN A 115 2.86 1.12 -17.52
CA ASN A 115 2.93 -0.06 -16.65
C ASN A 115 4.38 -0.46 -16.36
N ARG A 116 5.21 -0.53 -17.41
CA ARG A 116 6.63 -0.87 -17.28
C ARG A 116 7.39 0.15 -16.42
N ARG A 117 7.19 1.45 -16.66
CA ARG A 117 7.83 2.52 -15.87
C ARG A 117 7.41 2.44 -14.40
N GLY A 118 6.11 2.26 -14.12
CA GLY A 118 5.59 2.13 -12.76
C GLY A 118 6.19 0.94 -12.01
N LEU A 119 6.26 -0.24 -12.66
CA LEU A 119 6.85 -1.43 -12.07
C LEU A 119 8.35 -1.25 -11.78
N LEU A 120 9.11 -0.65 -12.69
CA LEU A 120 10.54 -0.41 -12.49
C LEU A 120 10.77 0.61 -11.36
N ALA A 121 10.02 1.71 -11.32
CA ALA A 121 10.11 2.70 -10.25
C ALA A 121 9.81 2.10 -8.88
N SER A 122 8.77 1.27 -8.78
CA SER A 122 8.40 0.54 -7.56
C SER A 122 9.52 -0.40 -7.10
N LEU A 123 10.09 -1.17 -8.04
CA LEU A 123 11.19 -2.11 -7.75
C LEU A 123 12.43 -1.38 -7.23
N ASP A 124 12.81 -0.27 -7.88
CA ASP A 124 13.99 0.52 -7.49
C ASP A 124 13.81 1.14 -6.11
N TYR A 125 12.61 1.67 -5.83
CA TYR A 125 12.29 2.19 -4.50
C TYR A 125 12.36 1.10 -3.42
N LEU A 126 11.68 -0.03 -3.61
CA LEU A 126 11.67 -1.13 -2.64
C LEU A 126 13.10 -1.66 -2.37
N ARG A 127 13.93 -1.79 -3.40
CA ARG A 127 15.35 -2.15 -3.25
C ARG A 127 16.14 -1.12 -2.44
N SER A 128 15.78 0.15 -2.53
CA SER A 128 16.46 1.22 -1.79
C SER A 128 16.18 1.19 -0.29
N VAL A 129 14.98 0.73 0.11
CA VAL A 129 14.57 0.64 1.53
C VAL A 129 14.89 -0.71 2.17
N SER A 130 15.23 -1.72 1.35
CA SER A 130 15.61 -3.07 1.81
C SER A 130 17.12 -3.23 2.07
N ARG A 131 17.90 -2.17 1.92
CA ARG A 131 19.33 -2.09 2.20
C ARG A 131 19.55 -1.40 3.54
#